data_723fbd054e7ee710f22326a689db0f7d
#
_entry.id   723fbd054e7ee710f22326a689db0f7d
#
_cell.length_a   1.000
_cell.length_b   1.000
_cell.length_c   1.000
_cell.angle_alpha   90.00
_cell.angle_beta   90.00
_cell.angle_gamma   90.00
#
_symmetry.space_group_name_H-M   'P 1'
#
loop_
_entity.id
_entity.type
_entity.pdbx_description
1 polymer ?
#
loop_
_entity_poly.entity_id
_entity_poly.type
_entity_poly.pdbx_seq_one_letter_code
_entity_poly.pdbx_strand_id
1 'polypeptide(L)'
;QLAPGETLGWQPAWRALYSKAWSADHLRNFMDEAGEDWMCCTEVIGRICQSVDGVESALAHWTDWDDVVIKAAIESSGRGQIHARGGRLRSQQRGWLENVLARHGQVVVEPWLDKVLDFSLHFDRDRDSQVHVAGWTRFFTDQRGQYRGTFVSQMVAGLDDETKKFLYGDGRDPRRLRRLAEQLSAHLGSSLAEVSYVGPICVDALVYRCRGGLRFKPIVEINPRTSMGRVALSLRQRVNSARTALWLVVTAREAQAAGYASLAEWAAEFETVWPARLADDGA
;
A
#
# COMPACT_ATOMS: atom_id res chain seq x y z
N GLN A 1 -22.57 1.96 -9.14
CA GLN A 1 -21.79 1.93 -10.40
C GLN A 1 -22.02 3.24 -11.13
N LEU A 2 -20.96 3.86 -11.66
CA LEU A 2 -21.09 4.98 -12.60
C LEU A 2 -21.68 4.43 -13.90
N ALA A 3 -22.59 5.19 -14.54
CA ALA A 3 -23.04 4.85 -15.87
C ALA A 3 -21.86 4.88 -16.87
N PRO A 4 -21.87 4.09 -17.95
CA PRO A 4 -20.84 4.13 -18.98
C PRO A 4 -20.67 5.57 -19.51
N GLY A 5 -19.47 6.14 -19.32
CA GLY A 5 -19.15 7.52 -19.73
C GLY A 5 -19.30 8.59 -18.64
N GLU A 6 -19.84 8.26 -17.47
CA GLU A 6 -19.82 9.17 -16.32
C GLU A 6 -18.45 9.15 -15.63
N THR A 7 -17.73 10.23 -15.69
CA THR A 7 -16.55 10.46 -14.86
C THR A 7 -16.94 11.44 -13.75
N LEU A 8 -16.76 11.04 -12.50
CA LEU A 8 -16.73 12.00 -11.41
C LEU A 8 -15.47 12.85 -11.61
N GLY A 9 -15.66 14.13 -11.97
CA GLY A 9 -14.56 15.08 -12.05
C GLY A 9 -13.84 15.15 -10.70
N TRP A 10 -12.50 15.24 -10.73
CA TRP A 10 -11.71 15.47 -9.52
C TRP A 10 -12.18 16.72 -8.78
N GLN A 11 -12.32 16.61 -7.46
CA GLN A 11 -12.73 17.72 -6.61
C GLN A 11 -11.57 18.17 -5.71
N PRO A 12 -11.33 19.50 -5.53
CA PRO A 12 -10.27 20.01 -4.66
C PRO A 12 -10.34 19.49 -3.23
N ALA A 13 -11.53 19.25 -2.70
CA ALA A 13 -11.75 18.67 -1.38
C ALA A 13 -11.13 17.28 -1.20
N TRP A 14 -10.96 16.53 -2.29
CA TRP A 14 -10.36 15.18 -2.24
C TRP A 14 -8.85 15.20 -2.09
N ARG A 15 -8.18 16.35 -2.27
CA ARG A 15 -6.72 16.45 -2.18
C ARG A 15 -6.17 15.92 -0.87
N ALA A 16 -6.84 16.20 0.23
CA ALA A 16 -6.42 15.74 1.56
C ALA A 16 -6.36 14.21 1.68
N LEU A 17 -7.28 13.51 1.01
CA LEU A 17 -7.36 12.05 1.01
C LEU A 17 -6.11 11.35 0.42
N TYR A 18 -5.36 12.06 -0.45
CA TYR A 18 -4.13 11.55 -1.07
C TYR A 18 -2.89 11.79 -0.20
N SER A 19 -3.07 12.36 0.99
CA SER A 19 -1.96 12.67 1.89
C SER A 19 -1.57 11.46 2.74
N LYS A 20 -0.26 11.17 2.81
CA LYS A 20 0.27 10.19 3.76
C LYS A 20 0.05 10.61 5.22
N ALA A 21 -0.06 11.91 5.49
CA ALA A 21 -0.43 12.41 6.81
C ALA A 21 -1.86 12.00 7.16
N TRP A 22 -2.80 12.14 6.23
CA TRP A 22 -4.17 11.67 6.41
C TRP A 22 -4.21 10.15 6.66
N SER A 23 -3.41 9.37 5.94
CA SER A 23 -3.30 7.92 6.16
C SER A 23 -2.72 7.59 7.55
N ALA A 24 -1.74 8.34 8.03
CA ALA A 24 -1.15 8.14 9.37
C ALA A 24 -2.14 8.47 10.49
N ASP A 25 -2.93 9.53 10.35
CA ASP A 25 -3.98 9.87 11.30
C ASP A 25 -5.08 8.81 11.31
N HIS A 26 -5.50 8.32 10.13
CA HIS A 26 -6.46 7.23 10.03
C HIS A 26 -5.94 5.93 10.65
N LEU A 27 -4.66 5.61 10.49
CA LEU A 27 -4.08 4.46 11.19
C LEU A 27 -4.18 4.62 12.71
N ARG A 28 -3.88 5.82 13.24
CA ARG A 28 -3.95 6.08 14.69
C ARG A 28 -5.37 5.89 15.20
N ASN A 29 -6.32 6.56 14.58
CA ASN A 29 -7.73 6.49 14.96
C ASN A 29 -8.27 5.06 14.83
N PHE A 30 -7.94 4.35 13.75
CA PHE A 30 -8.35 2.97 13.55
C PHE A 30 -7.79 2.04 14.65
N MET A 31 -6.52 2.22 15.04
CA MET A 31 -5.93 1.43 16.12
C MET A 31 -6.56 1.71 17.48
N ASP A 32 -6.97 2.95 17.74
CA ASP A 32 -7.69 3.32 18.98
C ASP A 32 -9.11 2.74 19.00
N GLU A 33 -9.77 2.65 17.83
CA GLU A 33 -11.16 2.16 17.71
C GLU A 33 -11.25 0.62 17.64
N ALA A 34 -10.36 -0.01 16.91
CA ALA A 34 -10.48 -1.41 16.48
C ALA A 34 -9.17 -2.21 16.53
N GLY A 35 -8.14 -1.70 17.22
CA GLY A 35 -6.86 -2.37 17.33
C GLY A 35 -6.96 -3.72 18.03
N GLU A 36 -6.33 -4.74 17.46
CA GLU A 36 -6.24 -6.11 18.00
C GLU A 36 -4.76 -6.48 18.25
N ASP A 37 -4.51 -7.44 19.14
CA ASP A 37 -3.16 -7.86 19.57
C ASP A 37 -2.22 -8.30 18.44
N TRP A 38 -2.75 -8.75 17.32
CA TRP A 38 -1.97 -9.14 16.13
C TRP A 38 -1.60 -7.95 15.23
N MET A 39 -2.18 -6.79 15.48
CA MET A 39 -1.88 -5.55 14.74
C MET A 39 -0.65 -4.84 15.31
N CYS A 40 -0.24 -3.79 14.64
CA CYS A 40 0.92 -3.00 15.01
C CYS A 40 0.71 -2.25 16.33
N CYS A 41 1.78 -1.98 17.05
CA CYS A 41 1.76 -1.07 18.18
C CYS A 41 1.77 0.41 17.73
N THR A 42 1.43 1.31 18.62
CA THR A 42 1.40 2.75 18.36
C THR A 42 2.78 3.33 18.03
N GLU A 43 3.86 2.68 18.44
CA GLU A 43 5.24 3.11 18.20
C GLU A 43 5.63 3.10 16.71
N VAL A 44 4.95 2.30 15.87
CA VAL A 44 5.22 2.25 14.42
C VAL A 44 4.26 3.11 13.60
N ILE A 45 3.39 3.88 14.25
CA ILE A 45 2.50 4.84 13.59
C ILE A 45 3.30 6.09 13.25
N GLY A 46 3.22 6.53 12.01
CA GLY A 46 3.93 7.70 11.53
C GLY A 46 3.59 8.98 12.31
N ARG A 47 4.60 9.82 12.54
CA ARG A 47 4.46 11.17 13.10
C ARG A 47 4.43 12.19 11.99
N ILE A 48 3.45 13.08 12.04
CA ILE A 48 3.31 14.18 11.11
C ILE A 48 4.14 15.34 11.63
N CYS A 49 5.08 15.82 10.80
CA CYS A 49 5.98 16.91 11.15
C CYS A 49 5.85 18.06 10.15
N GLN A 50 5.80 19.30 10.64
CA GLN A 50 5.64 20.52 9.86
C GLN A 50 6.89 21.39 9.85
N SER A 51 7.95 20.97 10.54
CA SER A 51 9.23 21.67 10.61
C SER A 51 10.39 20.69 10.65
N VAL A 52 11.59 21.19 10.34
CA VAL A 52 12.83 20.42 10.43
C VAL A 52 13.07 19.98 11.88
N ASP A 53 12.86 20.85 12.86
CA ASP A 53 13.02 20.53 14.28
C ASP A 53 12.03 19.46 14.75
N GLY A 54 10.80 19.49 14.22
CA GLY A 54 9.80 18.44 14.44
C GLY A 54 10.26 17.08 13.90
N VAL A 55 10.90 17.06 12.74
CA VAL A 55 11.48 15.83 12.18
C VAL A 55 12.65 15.33 13.03
N GLU A 56 13.55 16.21 13.46
CA GLU A 56 14.69 15.83 14.32
C GLU A 56 14.20 15.28 15.67
N SER A 57 13.18 15.89 16.26
CA SER A 57 12.51 15.37 17.47
C SER A 57 11.87 14.00 17.24
N ALA A 58 11.25 13.79 16.09
CA ALA A 58 10.68 12.50 15.73
C ALA A 58 11.76 11.44 15.54
N LEU A 59 12.87 11.75 14.88
CA LEU A 59 14.02 10.86 14.72
C LEU A 59 14.63 10.47 16.07
N ALA A 60 14.73 11.40 17.02
CA ALA A 60 15.22 11.14 18.37
C ALA A 60 14.32 10.16 19.17
N HIS A 61 13.06 10.02 18.80
CA HIS A 61 12.14 9.05 19.40
C HIS A 61 12.42 7.59 18.94
N TRP A 62 12.96 7.41 17.74
CA TRP A 62 13.21 6.10 17.15
C TRP A 62 14.71 5.74 17.09
N THR A 63 15.45 6.03 18.16
CA THR A 63 16.89 5.73 18.25
C THR A 63 17.21 4.24 18.19
N ASP A 64 16.28 3.39 18.61
CA ASP A 64 16.41 1.92 18.60
C ASP A 64 16.10 1.29 17.22
N TRP A 65 15.74 2.12 16.24
CA TRP A 65 15.46 1.69 14.88
C TRP A 65 16.65 2.02 13.96
N ASP A 66 17.16 1.02 13.25
CA ASP A 66 18.30 1.19 12.33
C ASP A 66 17.99 2.13 11.18
N ASP A 67 16.72 2.16 10.74
CA ASP A 67 16.28 2.95 9.59
C ASP A 67 14.91 3.58 9.86
N VAL A 68 14.83 4.89 9.65
CA VAL A 68 13.59 5.68 9.74
C VAL A 68 13.37 6.37 8.41
N VAL A 69 12.17 6.30 7.88
CA VAL A 69 11.82 6.91 6.60
C VAL A 69 11.06 8.23 6.84
N ILE A 70 11.42 9.24 6.05
CA ILE A 70 10.73 10.53 5.98
C ILE A 70 10.06 10.61 4.61
N LYS A 71 8.73 10.71 4.59
CA LYS A 71 7.90 10.67 3.39
C LYS A 71 7.28 12.03 3.13
N ALA A 72 7.38 12.55 1.92
CA ALA A 72 6.60 13.70 1.49
C ALA A 72 5.09 13.38 1.59
N ALA A 73 4.29 14.34 2.02
CA ALA A 73 2.86 14.12 2.28
C ALA A 73 2.08 13.69 1.03
N ILE A 74 2.40 14.25 -0.14
CA ILE A 74 1.71 13.95 -1.40
C ILE A 74 2.77 13.55 -2.44
N GLU A 75 2.97 12.26 -2.58
CA GLU A 75 3.84 11.63 -3.60
C GLU A 75 3.43 10.17 -3.78
N SER A 76 3.71 9.59 -4.93
CA SER A 76 3.28 8.23 -5.26
C SER A 76 4.44 7.28 -5.54
N SER A 77 4.16 5.98 -5.41
CA SER A 77 5.04 4.89 -5.85
C SER A 77 6.43 4.88 -5.22
N GLY A 78 6.53 5.17 -3.91
CA GLY A 78 7.81 5.17 -3.18
C GLY A 78 8.78 6.28 -3.59
N ARG A 79 8.32 7.26 -4.38
CA ARG A 79 9.06 8.47 -4.67
C ARG A 79 8.85 9.50 -3.56
N GLY A 80 9.72 10.50 -3.48
CA GLY A 80 9.56 11.53 -2.46
C GLY A 80 9.75 11.03 -1.03
N GLN A 81 10.69 10.13 -0.82
CA GLN A 81 11.08 9.67 0.51
C GLN A 81 12.60 9.59 0.66
N ILE A 82 13.07 9.79 1.86
CA ILE A 82 14.48 9.64 2.25
C ILE A 82 14.58 8.79 3.52
N HIS A 83 15.71 8.13 3.69
CA HIS A 83 15.99 7.27 4.82
C HIS A 83 17.03 7.93 5.75
N ALA A 84 16.65 8.12 7.01
CA ALA A 84 17.52 8.64 8.07
C ALA A 84 18.05 7.47 8.90
N ARG A 85 19.24 6.99 8.55
CA ARG A 85 19.93 5.93 9.30
C ARG A 85 20.68 6.50 10.49
N GLY A 86 20.57 5.81 11.64
CA GLY A 86 21.20 6.24 12.89
C GLY A 86 20.57 7.51 13.47
N GLY A 87 19.29 7.78 13.18
CA GLY A 87 18.52 8.85 13.82
C GLY A 87 18.94 10.27 13.48
N ARG A 88 19.70 10.50 12.39
CA ARG A 88 20.23 11.82 12.02
C ARG A 88 20.05 12.14 10.54
N LEU A 89 19.79 13.43 10.25
CA LEU A 89 19.77 13.97 8.90
C LEU A 89 21.18 14.38 8.44
N ARG A 90 21.53 13.99 7.21
CA ARG A 90 22.71 14.53 6.51
C ARG A 90 22.36 15.89 5.90
N SER A 91 23.35 16.75 5.62
CA SER A 91 23.12 18.10 5.05
C SER A 91 22.26 18.06 3.78
N GLN A 92 22.52 17.13 2.85
CA GLN A 92 21.73 16.97 1.63
C GLN A 92 20.28 16.56 1.92
N GLN A 93 20.06 15.73 2.94
CA GLN A 93 18.70 15.30 3.35
C GLN A 93 17.94 16.46 4.01
N ARG A 94 18.64 17.32 4.76
CA ARG A 94 18.03 18.53 5.34
C ARG A 94 17.55 19.48 4.24
N GLY A 95 18.36 19.76 3.21
CA GLY A 95 17.95 20.60 2.08
C GLY A 95 16.78 20.00 1.31
N TRP A 96 16.73 18.68 1.11
CA TRP A 96 15.56 18.02 0.54
C TRP A 96 14.31 18.20 1.42
N LEU A 97 14.45 18.02 2.73
CA LEU A 97 13.36 18.16 3.70
C LEU A 97 12.78 19.59 3.71
N GLU A 98 13.64 20.60 3.73
CA GLU A 98 13.25 22.02 3.68
C GLU A 98 12.41 22.31 2.41
N ASN A 99 12.87 21.81 1.25
CA ASN A 99 12.14 21.96 -0.01
C ASN A 99 10.78 21.23 0.01
N VAL A 100 10.70 20.04 0.61
CA VAL A 100 9.44 19.28 0.72
C VAL A 100 8.47 19.97 1.67
N LEU A 101 8.96 20.44 2.82
CA LEU A 101 8.14 21.20 3.78
C LEU A 101 7.61 22.49 3.17
N ALA A 102 8.43 23.23 2.40
CA ALA A 102 7.98 24.44 1.70
C ALA A 102 6.88 24.14 0.66
N ARG A 103 6.92 22.98 0.01
CA ARG A 103 5.96 22.59 -1.04
C ARG A 103 4.69 21.95 -0.50
N HIS A 104 4.81 21.09 0.51
CA HIS A 104 3.72 20.25 1.01
C HIS A 104 3.23 20.66 2.39
N GLY A 105 3.95 21.53 3.11
CA GLY A 105 3.64 21.97 4.47
C GLY A 105 3.92 20.94 5.56
N GLN A 106 4.08 19.67 5.20
CA GLN A 106 4.26 18.58 6.15
C GLN A 106 4.91 17.34 5.53
N VAL A 107 5.48 16.51 6.39
CA VAL A 107 6.02 15.17 6.07
C VAL A 107 5.54 14.16 7.10
N VAL A 108 5.64 12.88 6.77
CA VAL A 108 5.43 11.78 7.71
C VAL A 108 6.75 11.10 7.99
N VAL A 109 7.08 10.94 9.27
CA VAL A 109 8.28 10.24 9.76
C VAL A 109 7.84 8.95 10.42
N GLU A 110 8.38 7.81 10.02
CA GLU A 110 8.03 6.50 10.59
C GLU A 110 9.18 5.51 10.51
N PRO A 111 9.23 4.47 11.36
CA PRO A 111 10.22 3.41 11.25
C PRO A 111 10.11 2.65 9.93
N TRP A 112 11.26 2.28 9.36
CA TRP A 112 11.30 1.35 8.22
C TRP A 112 11.21 -0.07 8.73
N LEU A 113 10.06 -0.70 8.53
CA LEU A 113 9.73 -2.00 9.11
C LEU A 113 10.38 -3.15 8.32
N ASP A 114 10.77 -4.23 9.02
CA ASP A 114 11.21 -5.50 8.42
C ASP A 114 10.00 -6.21 7.78
N LYS A 115 9.73 -5.83 6.56
CA LYS A 115 8.55 -6.23 5.81
C LYS A 115 8.63 -7.68 5.36
N VAL A 116 7.57 -8.45 5.65
CA VAL A 116 7.38 -9.83 5.21
C VAL A 116 6.44 -9.92 4.02
N LEU A 117 5.36 -9.12 4.01
CA LEU A 117 4.34 -9.17 2.96
C LEU A 117 3.69 -7.80 2.75
N ASP A 118 3.67 -7.34 1.51
CA ASP A 118 2.83 -6.20 1.09
C ASP A 118 1.43 -6.70 0.72
N PHE A 119 0.43 -5.96 1.15
CA PHE A 119 -0.97 -6.33 1.05
C PHE A 119 -1.82 -5.10 0.73
N SER A 120 -2.84 -5.24 -0.12
CA SER A 120 -3.80 -4.18 -0.38
C SER A 120 -5.22 -4.68 -0.18
N LEU A 121 -6.02 -3.90 0.52
CA LEU A 121 -7.47 -4.06 0.60
C LEU A 121 -8.10 -3.06 -0.38
N HIS A 122 -9.09 -3.53 -1.12
CA HIS A 122 -9.76 -2.74 -2.14
C HIS A 122 -11.23 -2.58 -1.77
N PHE A 123 -11.70 -1.34 -1.87
CA PHE A 123 -13.07 -0.95 -1.56
C PHE A 123 -13.65 -0.13 -2.69
N ASP A 124 -14.97 -0.06 -2.75
CA ASP A 124 -15.73 0.89 -3.56
C ASP A 124 -16.70 1.63 -2.67
N ARG A 125 -16.68 2.96 -2.71
CA ARG A 125 -17.72 3.78 -2.10
C ARG A 125 -18.72 4.19 -3.18
N ASP A 126 -19.98 3.81 -2.98
CA ASP A 126 -21.06 4.12 -3.91
C ASP A 126 -21.71 5.49 -3.62
N ARG A 127 -22.73 5.84 -4.41
CA ARG A 127 -23.50 7.09 -4.25
C ARG A 127 -24.39 7.10 -3.00
N ASP A 128 -24.77 5.92 -2.53
CA ASP A 128 -25.56 5.76 -1.31
C ASP A 128 -24.69 5.79 -0.05
N SER A 129 -23.42 6.20 -0.22
CA SER A 129 -22.44 6.36 0.87
C SER A 129 -21.99 5.05 1.52
N GLN A 130 -22.32 3.90 0.91
CA GLN A 130 -21.87 2.61 1.39
C GLN A 130 -20.46 2.29 0.88
N VAL A 131 -19.62 1.73 1.75
CA VAL A 131 -18.27 1.27 1.41
C VAL A 131 -18.29 -0.25 1.32
N HIS A 132 -18.09 -0.77 0.11
CA HIS A 132 -18.13 -2.20 -0.19
C HIS A 132 -16.72 -2.76 -0.33
N VAL A 133 -16.47 -3.92 0.27
CA VAL A 133 -15.21 -4.65 0.08
C VAL A 133 -15.18 -5.26 -1.31
N ALA A 134 -14.27 -4.83 -2.15
CA ALA A 134 -14.07 -5.38 -3.50
C ALA A 134 -13.12 -6.58 -3.51
N GLY A 135 -12.22 -6.67 -2.53
CA GLY A 135 -11.28 -7.77 -2.38
C GLY A 135 -9.93 -7.32 -1.85
N TRP A 136 -8.96 -8.21 -1.94
CA TRP A 136 -7.59 -7.97 -1.51
C TRP A 136 -6.59 -8.60 -2.46
N THR A 137 -5.38 -8.02 -2.50
CA THR A 137 -4.28 -8.48 -3.32
C THR A 137 -2.97 -8.45 -2.54
N ARG A 138 -2.02 -9.25 -2.97
CA ARG A 138 -0.63 -9.17 -2.54
C ARG A 138 0.18 -8.50 -3.65
N PHE A 139 1.04 -7.59 -3.25
CA PHE A 139 1.95 -6.97 -4.19
C PHE A 139 3.38 -7.05 -3.65
N PHE A 140 4.33 -6.62 -4.43
CA PHE A 140 5.71 -6.53 -4.00
C PHE A 140 6.34 -5.23 -4.49
N THR A 141 7.30 -4.78 -3.71
CA THR A 141 8.06 -3.57 -3.94
C THR A 141 9.55 -3.91 -4.00
N ASP A 142 10.34 -3.03 -4.57
CA ASP A 142 11.79 -3.11 -4.46
C ASP A 142 12.27 -2.71 -3.06
N GLN A 143 13.60 -2.74 -2.84
CA GLN A 143 14.22 -2.36 -1.57
C GLN A 143 13.98 -0.91 -1.15
N ARG A 144 13.52 -0.06 -2.09
CA ARG A 144 13.17 1.35 -1.84
C ARG A 144 11.67 1.53 -1.61
N GLY A 145 10.89 0.45 -1.56
CA GLY A 145 9.44 0.50 -1.42
C GLY A 145 8.70 0.92 -2.71
N GLN A 146 9.35 0.90 -3.88
CA GLN A 146 8.68 1.19 -5.14
C GLN A 146 7.93 -0.04 -5.65
N TYR A 147 6.67 0.15 -6.03
CA TYR A 147 5.82 -0.90 -6.56
C TYR A 147 6.44 -1.57 -7.79
N ARG A 148 6.48 -2.90 -7.79
CA ARG A 148 7.06 -3.73 -8.84
C ARG A 148 6.06 -4.69 -9.48
N GLY A 149 5.01 -5.05 -8.76
CA GLY A 149 4.01 -5.95 -9.30
C GLY A 149 3.01 -6.45 -8.27
N THR A 150 2.00 -7.15 -8.78
CA THR A 150 0.92 -7.74 -7.98
C THR A 150 0.72 -9.19 -8.37
N PHE A 151 0.48 -10.05 -7.39
CA PHE A 151 0.10 -11.44 -7.61
C PHE A 151 -1.36 -11.51 -8.09
N VAL A 152 -1.57 -12.09 -9.26
CA VAL A 152 -2.89 -12.39 -9.82
C VAL A 152 -3.22 -13.84 -9.48
N SER A 153 -3.58 -14.10 -8.21
CA SER A 153 -3.82 -15.44 -7.68
C SER A 153 -4.68 -15.39 -6.43
N GLN A 154 -4.99 -16.56 -5.88
CA GLN A 154 -5.59 -16.61 -4.57
C GLN A 154 -4.63 -16.07 -3.49
N MET A 155 -5.19 -15.48 -2.45
CA MET A 155 -4.43 -14.77 -1.40
C MET A 155 -3.38 -15.66 -0.73
N VAL A 156 -3.66 -16.93 -0.53
CA VAL A 156 -2.78 -17.88 0.18
C VAL A 156 -1.73 -18.56 -0.70
N ALA A 157 -1.86 -18.43 -2.03
CA ALA A 157 -0.98 -19.15 -2.96
C ALA A 157 0.49 -18.72 -2.78
N GLY A 158 1.38 -19.69 -2.48
CA GLY A 158 2.81 -19.43 -2.29
C GLY A 158 3.21 -18.69 -1.01
N LEU A 159 2.30 -18.50 -0.04
CA LEU A 159 2.68 -18.06 1.30
C LEU A 159 3.29 -19.23 2.08
N ASP A 160 4.28 -18.93 2.93
CA ASP A 160 4.79 -19.87 3.92
C ASP A 160 3.76 -20.13 5.03
N ASP A 161 3.97 -21.20 5.80
CA ASP A 161 3.01 -21.63 6.81
C ASP A 161 2.92 -20.66 8.01
N GLU A 162 4.02 -19.98 8.37
CA GLU A 162 4.03 -18.97 9.43
C GLU A 162 3.12 -17.82 9.05
N THR A 163 3.28 -17.27 7.84
CA THR A 163 2.47 -16.16 7.33
C THR A 163 1.00 -16.55 7.16
N LYS A 164 0.71 -17.77 6.67
CA LYS A 164 -0.67 -18.28 6.59
C LYS A 164 -1.34 -18.35 7.95
N LYS A 165 -0.65 -18.98 8.93
CA LYS A 165 -1.14 -19.10 10.30
C LYS A 165 -1.38 -17.72 10.93
N PHE A 166 -0.46 -16.80 10.72
CA PHE A 166 -0.59 -15.43 11.22
C PHE A 166 -1.83 -14.75 10.64
N LEU A 167 -2.05 -14.79 9.33
CA LEU A 167 -3.18 -14.11 8.68
C LEU A 167 -4.53 -14.75 8.99
N TYR A 168 -4.58 -16.06 9.19
CA TYR A 168 -5.81 -16.83 9.40
C TYR A 168 -5.95 -17.42 10.82
N GLY A 169 -5.08 -17.01 11.77
CA GLY A 169 -5.22 -17.35 13.18
C GLY A 169 -5.12 -18.85 13.48
N ASP A 170 -4.12 -19.57 12.94
CA ASP A 170 -3.94 -21.03 13.09
C ASP A 170 -5.19 -21.85 12.66
N GLY A 171 -6.00 -21.30 11.74
CA GLY A 171 -7.30 -21.88 11.39
C GLY A 171 -8.40 -21.65 12.42
N ARG A 172 -8.09 -20.97 13.53
CA ARG A 172 -9.05 -20.66 14.61
C ARG A 172 -9.94 -19.45 14.28
N ASP A 173 -9.44 -18.54 13.43
CA ASP A 173 -10.17 -17.35 13.01
C ASP A 173 -10.09 -17.14 11.49
N PRO A 174 -10.78 -17.98 10.70
CA PRO A 174 -10.78 -17.86 9.25
C PRO A 174 -11.43 -16.56 8.76
N ARG A 175 -12.10 -15.82 9.63
CA ARG A 175 -12.77 -14.56 9.31
C ARG A 175 -11.95 -13.32 9.68
N ARG A 176 -10.75 -13.47 10.24
CA ARG A 176 -9.91 -12.36 10.71
C ARG A 176 -9.72 -11.26 9.66
N LEU A 177 -9.26 -11.61 8.45
CA LEU A 177 -9.08 -10.63 7.38
C LEU A 177 -10.40 -10.02 6.89
N ARG A 178 -11.47 -10.81 6.89
CA ARG A 178 -12.79 -10.30 6.53
C ARG A 178 -13.30 -9.29 7.56
N ARG A 179 -13.17 -9.60 8.85
CA ARG A 179 -13.52 -8.68 9.94
C ARG A 179 -12.70 -7.39 9.87
N LEU A 180 -11.38 -7.49 9.62
CA LEU A 180 -10.54 -6.32 9.37
C LEU A 180 -11.06 -5.47 8.21
N ALA A 181 -11.43 -6.08 7.08
CA ALA A 181 -11.96 -5.35 5.94
C ALA A 181 -13.30 -4.67 6.26
N GLU A 182 -14.18 -5.32 7.01
CA GLU A 182 -15.45 -4.76 7.47
C GLU A 182 -15.22 -3.57 8.44
N GLN A 183 -14.28 -3.68 9.38
CA GLN A 183 -13.89 -2.60 10.30
C GLN A 183 -13.28 -1.40 9.54
N LEU A 184 -12.37 -1.64 8.60
CA LEU A 184 -11.79 -0.58 7.75
C LEU A 184 -12.85 0.09 6.87
N SER A 185 -13.79 -0.68 6.33
CA SER A 185 -14.92 -0.15 5.55
C SER A 185 -15.75 0.82 6.38
N ALA A 186 -16.12 0.45 7.60
CA ALA A 186 -16.87 1.29 8.54
C ALA A 186 -16.08 2.55 8.93
N HIS A 187 -14.79 2.39 9.30
CA HIS A 187 -13.91 3.47 9.70
C HIS A 187 -13.75 4.54 8.60
N LEU A 188 -13.52 4.12 7.34
CA LEU A 188 -13.34 5.03 6.22
C LEU A 188 -14.65 5.70 5.77
N GLY A 189 -15.79 5.07 6.01
CA GLY A 189 -17.08 5.53 5.53
C GLY A 189 -17.41 6.96 5.94
N SER A 190 -17.19 7.31 7.21
CA SER A 190 -17.46 8.64 7.77
C SER A 190 -16.61 9.74 7.11
N SER A 191 -15.29 9.56 7.10
CA SER A 191 -14.35 10.57 6.56
C SER A 191 -14.50 10.77 5.06
N LEU A 192 -14.83 9.73 4.32
CA LEU A 192 -15.12 9.83 2.90
C LEU A 192 -16.47 10.51 2.62
N ALA A 193 -17.43 10.40 3.56
CA ALA A 193 -18.71 11.08 3.46
C ALA A 193 -18.57 12.59 3.60
N GLU A 194 -17.72 13.09 4.49
CA GLU A 194 -17.46 14.51 4.72
C GLU A 194 -17.08 15.26 3.46
N VAL A 195 -16.34 14.60 2.56
CA VAL A 195 -15.88 15.17 1.29
C VAL A 195 -16.67 14.65 0.08
N SER A 196 -17.76 13.94 0.31
CA SER A 196 -18.62 13.34 -0.73
C SER A 196 -17.82 12.53 -1.76
N TYR A 197 -16.78 11.82 -1.32
CA TYR A 197 -15.99 10.97 -2.22
C TYR A 197 -16.82 9.77 -2.68
N VAL A 198 -16.83 9.49 -3.98
CA VAL A 198 -17.43 8.30 -4.58
C VAL A 198 -16.41 7.66 -5.52
N GLY A 199 -16.20 6.36 -5.39
CA GLY A 199 -15.27 5.65 -6.25
C GLY A 199 -14.42 4.60 -5.55
N PRO A 200 -13.42 4.06 -6.25
CA PRO A 200 -12.55 3.03 -5.72
C PRO A 200 -11.55 3.57 -4.69
N ILE A 201 -11.28 2.76 -3.67
CA ILE A 201 -10.31 3.05 -2.61
C ILE A 201 -9.40 1.84 -2.48
N CYS A 202 -8.11 2.08 -2.34
CA CYS A 202 -7.13 1.06 -2.02
C CYS A 202 -6.44 1.43 -0.71
N VAL A 203 -6.43 0.52 0.24
CA VAL A 203 -5.69 0.64 1.51
C VAL A 203 -4.52 -0.31 1.44
N ASP A 204 -3.32 0.24 1.37
CA ASP A 204 -2.09 -0.54 1.44
C ASP A 204 -1.76 -0.84 2.90
N ALA A 205 -1.45 -2.09 3.17
CA ALA A 205 -1.13 -2.65 4.46
C ALA A 205 0.12 -3.55 4.35
N LEU A 206 0.71 -3.94 5.47
CA LEU A 206 1.82 -4.87 5.45
C LEU A 206 1.85 -5.79 6.66
N VAL A 207 2.42 -6.99 6.46
CA VAL A 207 2.91 -7.85 7.54
C VAL A 207 4.40 -7.57 7.71
N TYR A 208 4.83 -7.39 8.94
CA TYR A 208 6.23 -7.15 9.28
C TYR A 208 6.67 -8.00 10.46
N ARG A 209 7.98 -8.21 10.58
CA ARG A 209 8.60 -8.94 11.68
C ARG A 209 9.08 -7.96 12.74
N CYS A 210 8.82 -8.29 13.99
CA CYS A 210 9.38 -7.63 15.15
C CYS A 210 9.90 -8.66 16.16
N ARG A 211 10.47 -8.20 17.28
CA ARG A 211 11.00 -9.12 18.33
C ARG A 211 9.95 -10.10 18.87
N GLY A 212 8.66 -9.74 18.83
CA GLY A 212 7.54 -10.57 19.30
C GLY A 212 6.90 -11.45 18.22
N GLY A 213 7.50 -11.58 17.02
CA GLY A 213 6.95 -12.32 15.89
C GLY A 213 6.34 -11.41 14.81
N LEU A 214 5.37 -11.95 14.06
CA LEU A 214 4.70 -11.18 13.00
C LEU A 214 3.67 -10.21 13.58
N ARG A 215 3.57 -9.04 12.94
CA ARG A 215 2.56 -8.03 13.20
C ARG A 215 1.97 -7.51 11.90
N PHE A 216 0.74 -7.01 11.96
CA PHE A 216 0.04 -6.45 10.80
C PHE A 216 -0.16 -4.94 10.98
N LYS A 217 0.32 -4.14 10.02
CA LYS A 217 0.04 -2.70 9.94
C LYS A 217 -1.12 -2.49 8.97
N PRO A 218 -2.34 -2.21 9.46
CA PRO A 218 -3.55 -2.23 8.64
C PRO A 218 -3.67 -1.07 7.66
N ILE A 219 -3.00 0.04 7.92
CA ILE A 219 -2.95 1.20 7.04
C ILE A 219 -1.50 1.67 6.92
N VAL A 220 -0.91 1.52 5.74
CA VAL A 220 0.37 2.13 5.35
C VAL A 220 0.10 3.38 4.52
N GLU A 221 -0.85 3.26 3.58
CA GLU A 221 -1.28 4.35 2.70
C GLU A 221 -2.72 4.10 2.24
N ILE A 222 -3.54 5.14 2.22
CA ILE A 222 -4.89 5.11 1.65
C ILE A 222 -4.83 5.83 0.30
N ASN A 223 -5.26 5.14 -0.74
CA ASN A 223 -5.23 5.59 -2.12
C ASN A 223 -6.67 5.68 -2.67
N PRO A 224 -7.32 6.86 -2.66
CA PRO A 224 -8.69 7.03 -3.14
C PRO A 224 -8.72 7.09 -4.69
N ARG A 225 -8.39 6.00 -5.32
CA ARG A 225 -8.29 5.83 -6.77
C ARG A 225 -8.22 4.36 -7.15
N THR A 226 -8.42 4.07 -8.42
CA THR A 226 -8.05 2.76 -8.98
C THR A 226 -6.55 2.55 -8.85
N SER A 227 -6.17 1.44 -8.24
CA SER A 227 -4.77 1.02 -8.08
C SER A 227 -4.44 -0.15 -9.03
N MET A 228 -3.14 -0.46 -9.17
CA MET A 228 -2.71 -1.63 -9.96
C MET A 228 -3.21 -2.95 -9.35
N GLY A 229 -3.38 -3.01 -8.03
CA GLY A 229 -4.01 -4.14 -7.37
C GLY A 229 -5.46 -4.34 -7.80
N ARG A 230 -6.21 -3.26 -8.07
CA ARG A 230 -7.58 -3.36 -8.59
C ARG A 230 -7.62 -3.96 -10.00
N VAL A 231 -6.65 -3.60 -10.84
CA VAL A 231 -6.48 -4.23 -12.16
C VAL A 231 -6.20 -5.74 -12.00
N ALA A 232 -5.29 -6.10 -11.08
CA ALA A 232 -4.98 -7.50 -10.80
C ALA A 232 -6.21 -8.30 -10.30
N LEU A 233 -7.08 -7.70 -9.48
CA LEU A 233 -8.35 -8.32 -9.08
C LEU A 233 -9.25 -8.62 -10.28
N SER A 234 -9.36 -7.69 -11.22
CA SER A 234 -10.16 -7.90 -12.44
C SER A 234 -9.57 -8.99 -13.33
N LEU A 235 -8.23 -9.06 -13.43
CA LEU A 235 -7.54 -10.11 -14.19
C LEU A 235 -7.66 -11.49 -13.55
N ARG A 236 -7.83 -11.56 -12.21
CA ARG A 236 -7.93 -12.85 -11.49
C ARG A 236 -9.03 -13.75 -12.02
N GLN A 237 -10.11 -13.19 -12.51
CA GLN A 237 -11.23 -13.96 -13.10
C GLN A 237 -10.84 -14.65 -14.42
N ARG A 238 -9.75 -14.17 -15.06
CA ARG A 238 -9.25 -14.70 -16.34
C ARG A 238 -8.05 -15.64 -16.16
N VAL A 239 -7.60 -15.87 -14.92
CA VAL A 239 -6.48 -16.76 -14.60
C VAL A 239 -7.03 -18.04 -13.99
N ASN A 240 -6.56 -19.17 -14.49
CA ASN A 240 -6.90 -20.48 -13.90
C ASN A 240 -6.57 -20.47 -12.39
N SER A 241 -7.55 -20.83 -11.56
CA SER A 241 -7.42 -20.78 -10.08
C SER A 241 -6.30 -21.66 -9.51
N ALA A 242 -5.87 -22.69 -10.25
CA ALA A 242 -4.75 -23.55 -9.87
C ALA A 242 -3.37 -22.94 -10.20
N ARG A 243 -3.34 -21.78 -10.88
CA ARG A 243 -2.11 -21.11 -11.29
C ARG A 243 -1.95 -19.77 -10.59
N THR A 244 -0.71 -19.30 -10.52
CA THR A 244 -0.36 -17.94 -10.11
C THR A 244 0.13 -17.19 -11.33
N ALA A 245 -0.46 -16.04 -11.62
CA ALA A 245 0.07 -15.09 -12.57
C ALA A 245 0.62 -13.87 -11.84
N LEU A 246 1.47 -13.12 -12.51
CA LEU A 246 2.06 -11.88 -11.99
C LEU A 246 1.74 -10.73 -12.94
N TRP A 247 1.23 -9.66 -12.38
CA TRP A 247 1.20 -8.36 -13.04
C TRP A 247 2.50 -7.64 -12.70
N LEU A 248 3.37 -7.41 -13.68
CA LEU A 248 4.70 -6.84 -13.47
C LEU A 248 4.82 -5.44 -14.08
N VAL A 249 5.61 -4.59 -13.41
CA VAL A 249 6.12 -3.35 -13.97
C VAL A 249 7.59 -3.55 -14.28
N VAL A 250 7.93 -3.55 -15.57
CA VAL A 250 9.31 -3.68 -16.07
C VAL A 250 9.71 -2.40 -16.77
N THR A 251 10.91 -1.91 -16.48
CA THR A 251 11.48 -0.71 -17.10
C THR A 251 12.41 -1.08 -18.23
N ALA A 252 12.61 -0.16 -19.19
CA ALA A 252 13.60 -0.36 -20.25
C ALA A 252 15.01 -0.65 -19.72
N ARG A 253 15.40 -0.03 -18.61
CA ARG A 253 16.69 -0.26 -17.95
C ARG A 253 16.83 -1.71 -17.45
N GLU A 254 15.76 -2.29 -16.95
CA GLU A 254 15.77 -3.67 -16.46
C GLU A 254 15.81 -4.67 -17.61
N ALA A 255 15.08 -4.42 -18.69
CA ALA A 255 15.20 -5.20 -19.91
C ALA A 255 16.65 -5.17 -20.44
N GLN A 256 17.27 -3.99 -20.51
CA GLN A 256 18.66 -3.84 -20.90
C GLN A 256 19.64 -4.55 -19.94
N ALA A 257 19.42 -4.45 -18.63
CA ALA A 257 20.23 -5.16 -17.62
C ALA A 257 20.11 -6.68 -17.74
N ALA A 258 18.98 -7.18 -18.24
CA ALA A 258 18.74 -8.59 -18.55
C ALA A 258 19.30 -9.02 -19.92
N GLY A 259 19.94 -8.12 -20.69
CA GLY A 259 20.61 -8.42 -21.97
C GLY A 259 19.78 -8.14 -23.21
N TYR A 260 18.58 -7.54 -23.09
CA TYR A 260 17.72 -7.20 -24.23
C TYR A 260 18.03 -5.79 -24.74
N ALA A 261 17.99 -5.61 -26.07
CA ALA A 261 18.22 -4.29 -26.67
C ALA A 261 17.06 -3.31 -26.39
N SER A 262 15.84 -3.83 -26.18
CA SER A 262 14.65 -3.02 -25.93
C SER A 262 13.62 -3.74 -25.07
N LEU A 263 12.65 -2.96 -24.54
CA LEU A 263 11.50 -3.50 -23.83
C LEU A 263 10.61 -4.37 -24.76
N ALA A 264 10.53 -4.00 -26.03
CA ALA A 264 9.76 -4.74 -27.03
C ALA A 264 10.37 -6.12 -27.32
N GLU A 265 11.70 -6.20 -27.43
CA GLU A 265 12.41 -7.46 -27.60
C GLU A 265 12.23 -8.36 -26.36
N TRP A 266 12.38 -7.80 -25.16
CA TRP A 266 12.10 -8.53 -23.92
C TRP A 266 10.66 -9.07 -23.89
N ALA A 267 9.67 -8.25 -24.27
CA ALA A 267 8.26 -8.64 -24.28
C ALA A 267 7.99 -9.75 -25.29
N ALA A 268 8.55 -9.65 -26.51
CA ALA A 268 8.36 -10.65 -27.55
C ALA A 268 8.93 -12.02 -27.17
N GLU A 269 10.10 -12.06 -26.51
CA GLU A 269 10.67 -13.32 -26.01
C GLU A 269 9.81 -13.87 -24.85
N PHE A 270 9.36 -13.00 -23.96
CA PHE A 270 8.49 -13.41 -22.85
C PHE A 270 7.16 -14.00 -23.34
N GLU A 271 6.55 -13.42 -24.37
CA GLU A 271 5.35 -13.95 -25.01
C GLU A 271 5.57 -15.31 -25.66
N THR A 272 6.75 -15.55 -26.21
CA THR A 272 7.11 -16.83 -26.83
C THR A 272 7.29 -17.93 -25.80
N VAL A 273 7.97 -17.63 -24.68
CA VAL A 273 8.25 -18.60 -23.60
C VAL A 273 7.03 -18.81 -22.71
N TRP A 274 6.24 -17.75 -22.50
CA TRP A 274 5.07 -17.74 -21.61
C TRP A 274 3.85 -17.13 -22.32
N PRO A 275 3.32 -17.78 -23.38
CA PRO A 275 2.18 -17.23 -24.10
C PRO A 275 1.03 -16.97 -23.13
N ALA A 276 0.58 -15.73 -23.10
CA ALA A 276 -0.62 -15.34 -22.33
C ALA A 276 -1.82 -16.02 -22.96
N ARG A 277 -2.21 -17.15 -22.43
CA ARG A 277 -3.51 -17.75 -22.75
C ARG A 277 -4.54 -17.05 -21.88
N LEU A 278 -5.16 -16.01 -22.40
CA LEU A 278 -6.45 -15.57 -21.92
C LEU A 278 -7.40 -16.75 -22.13
N ALA A 279 -8.17 -17.09 -21.11
CA ALA A 279 -9.29 -18.02 -21.32
C ALA A 279 -10.17 -17.41 -22.40
N ASP A 280 -10.43 -18.17 -23.47
CA ASP A 280 -11.46 -17.78 -24.44
C ASP A 280 -12.76 -17.55 -23.67
N ASP A 281 -13.42 -16.43 -23.91
CA ASP A 281 -14.58 -15.92 -23.16
C ASP A 281 -15.85 -16.76 -23.39
N GLY A 282 -15.69 -18.04 -23.52
CA GLY A 282 -16.73 -18.96 -23.85
C GLY A 282 -17.00 -20.05 -22.81
N ALA A 283 -16.91 -19.75 -21.52
CA ALA A 283 -17.51 -20.62 -20.52
C ALA A 283 -17.57 -19.92 -19.16
#